data_7443974abafa493c838c4a127dbccbe5
#
_entry.id   7443974abafa493c838c4a127dbccbe5
#
_cell.length_a   1.000
_cell.length_b   1.000
_cell.length_c   1.000
_cell.angle_alpha   90.00
_cell.angle_beta   90.00
_cell.angle_gamma   90.00
#
_symmetry.space_group_name_H-M   'P 1'
#
loop_
_entity.id
_entity.type
_entity.pdbx_description
1 polymer ?
#
loop_
_entity_poly.entity_id
_entity_poly.type
_entity_poly.pdbx_seq_one_letter_code
_entity_poly.pdbx_strand_id
1 'polypeptide(L)'
;AGKDIGYQRSRGMNGEKVAYFSDLPAGTYEYVDAGFASEEDAAALKAKYPDGLAGKIALVSRGNMTYQKKVENLYDLKPAGIVVYNNVSVGSLIAMNLTTQDMPAAFISQADGQAMLDAPEHTLSIAEGQVLPQSTIYEASEFSAWGVSPDLRLKPEIAAPGGEVFSSIPDGAYEQSSGTSMATPQMAGVSTIVLQRVQSDPLFASMSARQKDDVVQNLIMGTARPLTDAAQTTGALYSP
;
A
#
# COMPACT_ATOMS: atom_id res chain seq x y z
N ALA A 1 -15.45 -8.55 -22.46
CA ALA A 1 -15.41 -7.34 -21.63
C ALA A 1 -14.19 -7.45 -20.74
N GLY A 2 -13.37 -6.42 -20.69
CA GLY A 2 -12.19 -6.37 -19.85
C GLY A 2 -12.56 -6.38 -18.36
N LYS A 3 -11.62 -6.78 -17.50
CA LYS A 3 -11.74 -6.71 -16.05
C LYS A 3 -11.16 -5.37 -15.60
N ASP A 4 -11.85 -4.67 -14.69
CA ASP A 4 -11.31 -3.49 -14.04
C ASP A 4 -10.20 -3.90 -13.06
N ILE A 5 -9.09 -3.18 -13.11
CA ILE A 5 -7.90 -3.42 -12.27
C ILE A 5 -7.74 -2.25 -11.30
N GLY A 6 -7.81 -2.56 -10.01
CA GLY A 6 -7.46 -1.61 -8.97
C GLY A 6 -5.93 -1.44 -8.86
N TYR A 7 -5.45 -0.22 -8.68
CA TYR A 7 -4.04 0.04 -8.52
C TYR A 7 -3.74 1.04 -7.40
N GLN A 8 -2.56 0.92 -6.81
CA GLN A 8 -1.99 1.92 -5.93
C GLN A 8 -0.92 2.71 -6.70
N ARG A 9 -1.00 4.03 -6.68
CA ARG A 9 0.00 4.89 -7.30
C ARG A 9 1.31 4.92 -6.51
N SER A 10 2.40 5.25 -7.19
CA SER A 10 3.71 5.47 -6.58
C SER A 10 3.72 6.73 -5.70
N ARG A 11 4.73 6.82 -4.85
CA ARG A 11 4.98 7.95 -3.96
C ARG A 11 6.41 8.43 -4.11
N GLY A 12 6.63 9.74 -4.11
CA GLY A 12 7.95 10.32 -4.03
C GLY A 12 8.60 10.10 -2.65
N MET A 13 9.88 9.74 -2.63
CA MET A 13 10.65 9.70 -1.40
C MET A 13 10.86 11.13 -0.87
N ASN A 14 10.79 11.29 0.45
CA ASN A 14 10.99 12.58 1.13
C ASN A 14 10.06 13.72 0.64
N GLY A 15 8.87 13.37 0.12
CA GLY A 15 7.91 14.35 -0.38
C GLY A 15 8.22 14.90 -1.77
N GLU A 16 9.14 14.28 -2.49
CA GLU A 16 9.41 14.65 -3.88
C GLU A 16 8.19 14.35 -4.76
N LYS A 17 7.95 15.23 -5.74
CA LYS A 17 6.88 15.02 -6.71
C LYS A 17 7.32 13.97 -7.73
N VAL A 18 6.49 12.96 -7.96
CA VAL A 18 6.70 11.94 -9.00
C VAL A 18 5.57 11.96 -10.01
N ALA A 19 5.81 11.45 -11.19
CA ALA A 19 4.75 11.23 -12.17
C ALA A 19 3.82 10.11 -11.70
N TYR A 20 2.52 10.34 -11.80
CA TYR A 20 1.52 9.36 -11.44
C TYR A 20 1.04 8.59 -12.66
N PHE A 21 0.66 7.35 -12.46
CA PHE A 21 0.07 6.54 -13.53
C PHE A 21 -1.23 7.14 -14.07
N SER A 22 -1.97 7.85 -13.22
CA SER A 22 -3.15 8.64 -13.60
C SER A 22 -2.86 9.85 -14.49
N ASP A 23 -1.61 10.27 -14.62
CA ASP A 23 -1.21 11.39 -15.48
C ASP A 23 -1.04 10.94 -16.95
N LEU A 24 -1.06 9.62 -17.19
CA LEU A 24 -1.06 9.08 -18.54
C LEU A 24 -2.37 9.45 -19.26
N PRO A 25 -2.32 9.84 -20.53
CA PRO A 25 -3.51 10.09 -21.31
C PRO A 25 -4.46 8.88 -21.30
N ALA A 26 -5.77 9.13 -21.23
CA ALA A 26 -6.76 8.07 -21.40
C ALA A 26 -6.59 7.41 -22.78
N GLY A 27 -6.66 6.09 -22.84
CA GLY A 27 -6.46 5.34 -24.06
C GLY A 27 -6.08 3.89 -23.80
N THR A 28 -5.82 3.16 -24.87
CA THR A 28 -5.37 1.77 -24.82
C THR A 28 -3.88 1.71 -25.09
N TYR A 29 -3.17 1.06 -24.18
CA TYR A 29 -1.73 0.85 -24.23
C TYR A 29 -1.44 -0.64 -24.40
N GLU A 30 -0.51 -0.95 -25.27
CA GLU A 30 0.11 -2.28 -25.28
C GLU A 30 1.03 -2.39 -24.07
N TYR A 31 1.09 -3.56 -23.41
CA TYR A 31 2.07 -3.81 -22.37
C TYR A 31 2.97 -5.00 -22.73
N VAL A 32 4.16 -4.98 -22.15
CA VAL A 32 5.17 -6.03 -22.32
C VAL A 32 5.58 -6.59 -20.97
N ASP A 33 5.73 -7.90 -20.90
CA ASP A 33 6.31 -8.56 -19.72
C ASP A 33 7.80 -8.19 -19.62
N ALA A 34 8.16 -7.57 -18.52
CA ALA A 34 9.50 -7.11 -18.20
C ALA A 34 10.15 -7.93 -17.06
N GLY A 35 9.58 -9.09 -16.73
CA GLY A 35 10.11 -9.97 -15.69
C GLY A 35 10.24 -9.26 -14.35
N PHE A 36 11.39 -9.35 -13.71
CA PHE A 36 11.72 -8.61 -12.49
C PHE A 36 12.28 -7.21 -12.76
N ALA A 37 12.42 -6.82 -14.02
CA ALA A 37 13.17 -5.64 -14.43
C ALA A 37 14.61 -5.65 -13.92
N SER A 38 15.25 -6.80 -13.92
CA SER A 38 16.68 -6.93 -13.66
C SER A 38 17.48 -6.32 -14.81
N GLU A 39 18.78 -6.16 -14.63
CA GLU A 39 19.67 -5.70 -15.70
C GLU A 39 19.65 -6.68 -16.89
N GLU A 40 19.52 -7.99 -16.61
CA GLU A 40 19.37 -9.02 -17.63
C GLU A 40 18.04 -8.91 -18.36
N ASP A 41 16.92 -8.71 -17.64
CA ASP A 41 15.60 -8.51 -18.22
C ASP A 41 15.58 -7.24 -19.10
N ALA A 42 16.18 -6.15 -18.62
CA ALA A 42 16.27 -4.90 -19.38
C ALA A 42 17.13 -5.06 -20.65
N ALA A 43 18.22 -5.82 -20.59
CA ALA A 43 19.06 -6.13 -21.75
C ALA A 43 18.30 -7.00 -22.77
N ALA A 44 17.56 -8.00 -22.31
CA ALA A 44 16.71 -8.84 -23.17
C ALA A 44 15.60 -8.02 -23.85
N LEU A 45 14.95 -7.12 -23.10
CA LEU A 45 13.96 -6.19 -23.66
C LEU A 45 14.58 -5.26 -24.69
N LYS A 46 15.75 -4.72 -24.44
CA LYS A 46 16.45 -3.85 -25.39
C LYS A 46 16.81 -4.59 -26.68
N ALA A 47 17.20 -5.84 -26.58
CA ALA A 47 17.46 -6.67 -27.76
C ALA A 47 16.18 -6.95 -28.55
N LYS A 48 15.06 -7.18 -27.88
CA LYS A 48 13.74 -7.42 -28.50
C LYS A 48 13.09 -6.16 -29.05
N TYR A 49 13.32 -5.02 -28.37
CA TYR A 49 12.77 -3.70 -28.73
C TYR A 49 13.89 -2.68 -28.85
N PRO A 50 14.66 -2.70 -29.94
CA PRO A 50 15.84 -1.82 -30.10
C PRO A 50 15.49 -0.34 -30.08
N ASP A 51 14.27 0.03 -30.49
CA ASP A 51 13.76 1.41 -30.47
C ASP A 51 13.16 1.80 -29.11
N GLY A 52 13.20 0.90 -28.11
CA GLY A 52 12.66 1.11 -26.77
C GLY A 52 11.17 0.75 -26.64
N LEU A 53 10.56 1.19 -25.54
CA LEU A 53 9.19 0.87 -25.16
C LEU A 53 8.26 2.10 -25.20
N ALA A 54 8.58 3.11 -26.00
CA ALA A 54 7.77 4.31 -26.10
C ALA A 54 6.30 3.98 -26.44
N GLY A 55 5.36 4.53 -25.67
CA GLY A 55 3.92 4.26 -25.81
C GLY A 55 3.46 2.90 -25.26
N LYS A 56 4.35 2.08 -24.70
CA LYS A 56 4.01 0.79 -24.08
C LYS A 56 4.17 0.85 -22.57
N ILE A 57 3.44 0.01 -21.86
CA ILE A 57 3.55 -0.20 -20.42
C ILE A 57 4.50 -1.38 -20.16
N ALA A 58 5.43 -1.24 -19.21
CA ALA A 58 6.22 -2.36 -18.75
C ALA A 58 5.52 -3.04 -17.57
N LEU A 59 5.15 -4.30 -17.71
CA LEU A 59 4.58 -5.13 -16.64
C LEU A 59 5.71 -5.85 -15.89
N VAL A 60 5.84 -5.60 -14.59
CA VAL A 60 7.01 -6.00 -13.79
C VAL A 60 6.59 -6.80 -12.57
N SER A 61 7.27 -7.90 -12.27
CA SER A 61 7.07 -8.65 -11.03
C SER A 61 7.72 -7.94 -9.84
N ARG A 62 7.04 -7.90 -8.69
CA ARG A 62 7.63 -7.53 -7.40
C ARG A 62 8.72 -8.53 -6.99
N GLY A 63 9.70 -8.06 -6.22
CA GLY A 63 10.77 -8.90 -5.65
C GLY A 63 12.12 -8.68 -6.31
N ASN A 64 13.14 -9.35 -5.80
CA ASN A 64 14.54 -9.37 -6.21
C ASN A 64 15.30 -8.05 -6.00
N MET A 65 14.63 -6.89 -6.06
CA MET A 65 15.26 -5.58 -5.89
C MET A 65 14.24 -4.52 -5.46
N THR A 66 14.71 -3.32 -5.14
CA THR A 66 13.85 -2.18 -4.79
C THR A 66 13.05 -1.71 -6.01
N TYR A 67 11.91 -1.07 -5.76
CA TYR A 67 11.09 -0.49 -6.85
C TYR A 67 11.86 0.56 -7.63
N GLN A 68 12.65 1.39 -6.94
CA GLN A 68 13.52 2.39 -7.57
C GLN A 68 14.50 1.74 -8.57
N LYS A 69 15.15 0.64 -8.18
CA LYS A 69 16.10 -0.05 -9.09
C LYS A 69 15.41 -0.64 -10.32
N LYS A 70 14.15 -1.12 -10.18
CA LYS A 70 13.35 -1.58 -11.33
C LYS A 70 13.09 -0.45 -12.34
N VAL A 71 12.73 0.73 -11.84
CA VAL A 71 12.51 1.91 -12.66
C VAL A 71 13.80 2.34 -13.35
N GLU A 72 14.92 2.41 -12.62
CA GLU A 72 16.23 2.76 -13.17
C GLU A 72 16.68 1.82 -14.29
N ASN A 73 16.52 0.52 -14.11
CA ASN A 73 16.92 -0.47 -15.11
C ASN A 73 16.10 -0.36 -16.42
N LEU A 74 14.85 0.10 -16.33
CA LEU A 74 13.96 0.27 -17.49
C LEU A 74 14.00 1.70 -18.07
N TYR A 75 14.69 2.64 -17.42
CA TYR A 75 14.63 4.06 -17.75
C TYR A 75 15.05 4.36 -19.19
N ASP A 76 16.14 3.75 -19.65
CA ASP A 76 16.65 3.95 -21.02
C ASP A 76 15.72 3.36 -22.10
N LEU A 77 14.84 2.45 -21.75
CA LEU A 77 13.83 1.91 -22.67
C LEU A 77 12.64 2.83 -22.85
N LYS A 78 12.48 3.84 -21.99
CA LYS A 78 11.44 4.88 -22.02
C LYS A 78 10.03 4.32 -22.17
N PRO A 79 9.58 3.37 -21.32
CA PRO A 79 8.18 2.96 -21.34
C PRO A 79 7.28 4.16 -21.02
N ALA A 80 6.04 4.14 -21.49
CA ALA A 80 5.05 5.14 -21.12
C ALA A 80 4.74 5.12 -19.62
N GLY A 81 4.84 3.94 -19.00
CA GLY A 81 4.68 3.74 -17.57
C GLY A 81 5.06 2.32 -17.17
N ILE A 82 5.12 2.10 -15.86
CA ILE A 82 5.48 0.82 -15.26
C ILE A 82 4.33 0.34 -14.37
N VAL A 83 3.87 -0.89 -14.55
CA VAL A 83 2.94 -1.57 -13.67
C VAL A 83 3.67 -2.69 -12.96
N VAL A 84 3.78 -2.59 -11.63
CA VAL A 84 4.37 -3.64 -10.80
C VAL A 84 3.26 -4.46 -10.18
N TYR A 85 3.25 -5.76 -10.42
CA TYR A 85 2.32 -6.67 -9.77
C TYR A 85 2.93 -7.37 -8.56
N ASN A 86 2.11 -7.62 -7.54
CA ASN A 86 2.54 -8.29 -6.32
C ASN A 86 3.01 -9.73 -6.62
N ASN A 87 3.97 -10.22 -5.86
CA ASN A 87 4.48 -11.59 -5.94
C ASN A 87 3.92 -12.52 -4.85
N VAL A 88 2.98 -12.01 -4.04
CA VAL A 88 2.23 -12.79 -3.04
C VAL A 88 0.74 -12.65 -3.29
N SER A 89 0.00 -13.73 -3.02
CA SER A 89 -1.45 -13.82 -3.31
C SER A 89 -2.31 -13.00 -2.34
N VAL A 90 -1.78 -12.68 -1.18
CA VAL A 90 -2.45 -11.90 -0.14
C VAL A 90 -1.63 -10.63 0.14
N GLY A 91 -2.33 -9.56 0.45
CA GLY A 91 -1.72 -8.28 0.82
C GLY A 91 -2.30 -7.10 0.06
N SER A 92 -2.36 -5.98 0.76
CA SER A 92 -2.82 -4.72 0.19
C SER A 92 -1.91 -4.23 -0.92
N LEU A 93 -2.47 -3.40 -1.78
CA LEU A 93 -1.70 -2.66 -2.76
C LEU A 93 -0.71 -1.73 -2.05
N ILE A 94 0.51 -1.66 -2.55
CA ILE A 94 1.63 -0.95 -1.93
C ILE A 94 1.93 0.33 -2.68
N ALA A 95 2.01 1.46 -1.98
CA ALA A 95 2.58 2.68 -2.54
C ALA A 95 4.09 2.52 -2.69
N MET A 96 4.56 2.45 -3.92
CA MET A 96 5.99 2.32 -4.22
C MET A 96 6.70 3.64 -3.99
N ASN A 97 7.74 3.64 -3.16
CA ASN A 97 8.58 4.82 -2.95
C ASN A 97 9.60 4.94 -4.09
N LEU A 98 9.53 6.05 -4.80
CA LEU A 98 10.40 6.34 -5.96
C LEU A 98 11.09 7.70 -5.79
N THR A 99 12.27 7.81 -6.36
CA THR A 99 13.00 9.09 -6.53
C THR A 99 12.98 9.57 -7.97
N THR A 100 12.66 8.68 -8.92
CA THR A 100 12.52 9.03 -10.33
C THR A 100 11.22 9.78 -10.54
N GLN A 101 11.32 11.01 -11.05
CA GLN A 101 10.20 11.96 -11.06
C GLN A 101 9.30 11.87 -12.30
N ASP A 102 9.79 11.34 -13.40
CA ASP A 102 9.18 11.39 -14.72
C ASP A 102 8.68 10.04 -15.26
N MET A 103 8.77 8.97 -14.47
CA MET A 103 8.30 7.63 -14.85
C MET A 103 7.00 7.28 -14.10
N PRO A 104 5.84 7.35 -14.76
CA PRO A 104 4.58 6.93 -14.15
C PRO A 104 4.62 5.46 -13.73
N ALA A 105 4.27 5.19 -12.48
CA ALA A 105 4.26 3.82 -11.98
C ALA A 105 3.03 3.52 -11.12
N ALA A 106 2.54 2.29 -11.22
CA ALA A 106 1.41 1.78 -10.46
C ALA A 106 1.70 0.39 -9.90
N PHE A 107 1.10 0.05 -8.77
CA PHE A 107 1.18 -1.27 -8.15
C PHE A 107 -0.18 -1.94 -8.18
N ILE A 108 -0.22 -3.20 -8.62
CA ILE A 108 -1.45 -4.01 -8.72
C ILE A 108 -1.35 -5.31 -7.94
N SER A 109 -2.46 -6.01 -7.77
CA SER A 109 -2.49 -7.31 -7.11
C SER A 109 -1.75 -8.39 -7.92
N GLN A 110 -1.37 -9.49 -7.24
CA GLN A 110 -0.81 -10.66 -7.94
C GLN A 110 -1.81 -11.26 -8.93
N ALA A 111 -3.08 -11.35 -8.51
CA ALA A 111 -4.13 -11.94 -9.36
C ALA A 111 -4.37 -11.14 -10.64
N ASP A 112 -4.29 -9.81 -10.55
CA ASP A 112 -4.42 -8.96 -11.74
C ASP A 112 -3.18 -9.02 -12.62
N GLY A 113 -1.99 -9.06 -12.03
CA GLY A 113 -0.74 -9.24 -12.76
C GLY A 113 -0.70 -10.57 -13.52
N GLN A 114 -1.12 -11.66 -12.86
CA GLN A 114 -1.21 -12.96 -13.50
C GLN A 114 -2.26 -12.97 -14.62
N ALA A 115 -3.43 -12.37 -14.40
CA ALA A 115 -4.45 -12.24 -15.42
C ALA A 115 -3.97 -11.45 -16.65
N MET A 116 -3.11 -10.44 -16.44
CA MET A 116 -2.47 -9.71 -17.54
C MET A 116 -1.46 -10.59 -18.29
N LEU A 117 -0.64 -11.39 -17.58
CA LEU A 117 0.31 -12.31 -18.23
C LEU A 117 -0.38 -13.39 -19.07
N ASP A 118 -1.54 -13.88 -18.60
CA ASP A 118 -2.31 -14.92 -19.24
C ASP A 118 -3.25 -14.39 -20.33
N ALA A 119 -3.39 -13.08 -20.47
CA ALA A 119 -4.30 -12.47 -21.45
C ALA A 119 -3.85 -12.75 -22.89
N PRO A 120 -4.76 -13.10 -23.80
CA PRO A 120 -4.41 -13.35 -25.20
C PRO A 120 -3.96 -12.07 -25.94
N GLU A 121 -4.44 -10.91 -25.49
CA GLU A 121 -4.04 -9.61 -25.98
C GLU A 121 -3.42 -8.81 -24.83
N HIS A 122 -2.19 -8.39 -25.02
CA HIS A 122 -1.45 -7.62 -24.03
C HIS A 122 -1.77 -6.11 -24.16
N THR A 123 -3.02 -5.76 -23.86
CA THR A 123 -3.49 -4.38 -23.86
C THR A 123 -4.12 -3.98 -22.54
N LEU A 124 -3.88 -2.75 -22.12
CA LEU A 124 -4.43 -2.12 -20.92
C LEU A 124 -5.09 -0.81 -21.31
N SER A 125 -6.35 -0.63 -20.94
CA SER A 125 -7.06 0.63 -21.14
C SER A 125 -7.02 1.49 -19.88
N ILE A 126 -6.58 2.73 -20.03
CA ILE A 126 -6.60 3.75 -18.98
C ILE A 126 -7.81 4.64 -19.23
N ALA A 127 -8.73 4.72 -18.27
CA ALA A 127 -9.89 5.59 -18.29
C ALA A 127 -9.70 6.78 -17.36
N GLU A 128 -10.37 7.90 -17.66
CA GLU A 128 -10.35 9.05 -16.77
C GLU A 128 -11.14 8.77 -15.47
N GLY A 129 -10.55 9.11 -14.34
CA GLY A 129 -11.27 9.51 -13.14
C GLY A 129 -12.09 8.45 -12.40
N GLN A 130 -11.75 7.17 -12.44
CA GLN A 130 -12.43 6.19 -11.60
C GLN A 130 -11.83 6.14 -10.20
N VAL A 131 -12.59 6.62 -9.21
CA VAL A 131 -12.33 6.40 -7.80
C VAL A 131 -13.15 5.19 -7.36
N LEU A 132 -12.50 4.12 -6.90
CA LEU A 132 -13.21 3.00 -6.30
C LEU A 132 -13.87 3.44 -4.98
N PRO A 133 -15.11 3.03 -4.69
CA PRO A 133 -15.71 3.30 -3.40
C PRO A 133 -14.90 2.65 -2.28
N GLN A 134 -14.62 3.42 -1.23
CA GLN A 134 -13.93 2.91 -0.05
C GLN A 134 -14.82 1.87 0.65
N SER A 135 -14.25 0.73 0.99
CA SER A 135 -14.95 -0.27 1.81
C SER A 135 -15.24 0.31 3.20
N THR A 136 -16.49 0.15 3.66
CA THR A 136 -16.91 0.54 5.01
C THR A 136 -16.87 -0.64 5.99
N ILE A 137 -16.31 -1.76 5.60
CA ILE A 137 -16.26 -2.97 6.42
C ILE A 137 -15.06 -2.87 7.36
N TYR A 138 -15.32 -3.00 8.67
CA TYR A 138 -14.29 -3.05 9.70
C TYR A 138 -13.73 -4.47 9.81
N GLU A 139 -12.83 -4.81 8.92
CA GLU A 139 -12.10 -6.08 8.91
C GLU A 139 -10.61 -5.83 9.14
N ALA A 140 -9.91 -6.82 9.68
CA ALA A 140 -8.46 -6.75 9.76
C ALA A 140 -7.87 -6.78 8.35
N SER A 141 -7.03 -5.82 8.03
CA SER A 141 -6.31 -5.81 6.76
C SER A 141 -5.37 -7.01 6.68
N GLU A 142 -5.21 -7.59 5.49
CA GLU A 142 -4.36 -8.77 5.25
C GLU A 142 -2.89 -8.54 5.66
N PHE A 143 -2.43 -7.29 5.64
CA PHE A 143 -1.09 -6.93 6.10
C PHE A 143 -1.00 -6.73 7.62
N SER A 144 -2.11 -6.86 8.36
CA SER A 144 -2.09 -6.74 9.82
C SER A 144 -1.18 -7.80 10.43
N ALA A 145 -0.37 -7.41 11.41
CA ALA A 145 0.43 -8.37 12.12
C ALA A 145 -0.47 -9.28 12.98
N TRP A 146 -0.13 -10.53 13.01
CA TRP A 146 -0.80 -11.56 13.78
C TRP A 146 0.17 -12.18 14.77
N GLY A 147 -0.33 -12.47 15.93
CA GLY A 147 0.32 -13.41 16.78
C GLY A 147 0.85 -12.86 18.08
N VAL A 148 1.65 -13.70 18.68
CA VAL A 148 2.39 -13.38 19.90
C VAL A 148 3.81 -12.99 19.55
N SER A 149 4.40 -12.10 20.36
CA SER A 149 5.82 -11.82 20.30
C SER A 149 6.66 -13.05 20.73
N PRO A 150 7.98 -13.10 20.45
CA PRO A 150 8.82 -14.23 20.87
C PRO A 150 8.79 -14.52 22.37
N ASP A 151 8.47 -13.54 23.20
CA ASP A 151 8.27 -13.66 24.64
C ASP A 151 6.81 -13.97 25.04
N LEU A 152 6.00 -14.44 24.10
CA LEU A 152 4.62 -14.87 24.27
C LEU A 152 3.65 -13.78 24.75
N ARG A 153 3.94 -12.51 24.51
CA ARG A 153 3.01 -11.42 24.77
C ARG A 153 2.03 -11.26 23.62
N LEU A 154 0.81 -10.83 23.95
CA LEU A 154 -0.18 -10.43 22.95
C LEU A 154 0.35 -9.20 22.18
N LYS A 155 0.45 -9.34 20.85
CA LYS A 155 0.85 -8.29 19.92
C LYS A 155 0.11 -8.48 18.58
N PRO A 156 -0.34 -7.41 17.94
CA PRO A 156 -0.45 -6.05 18.47
C PRO A 156 -1.53 -5.97 19.57
N GLU A 157 -1.41 -5.01 20.50
CA GLU A 157 -2.39 -4.81 21.58
C GLU A 157 -3.68 -4.18 21.07
N ILE A 158 -3.62 -3.43 19.98
CA ILE A 158 -4.74 -2.68 19.42
C ILE A 158 -4.59 -2.57 17.91
N ALA A 159 -5.70 -2.53 17.21
CA ALA A 159 -5.78 -2.22 15.78
C ALA A 159 -6.44 -0.86 15.59
N ALA A 160 -6.02 -0.16 14.55
CA ALA A 160 -6.64 1.08 14.09
C ALA A 160 -6.77 1.06 12.55
N PRO A 161 -7.63 1.88 11.95
CA PRO A 161 -7.76 1.95 10.51
C PRO A 161 -6.40 2.18 9.82
N GLY A 162 -6.02 1.26 8.96
CA GLY A 162 -4.74 1.30 8.25
C GLY A 162 -4.87 0.99 6.77
N GLY A 163 -6.07 0.54 6.33
CA GLY A 163 -6.37 0.29 4.94
C GLY A 163 -7.02 1.51 4.29
N GLU A 164 -6.55 1.89 3.11
CA GLU A 164 -7.14 2.93 2.26
C GLU A 164 -7.37 4.27 2.98
N VAL A 165 -6.44 4.66 3.84
CA VAL A 165 -6.52 5.90 4.62
C VAL A 165 -6.22 7.10 3.74
N PHE A 166 -7.20 7.97 3.56
CA PHE A 166 -7.03 9.23 2.87
C PHE A 166 -6.50 10.28 3.84
N SER A 167 -5.34 10.85 3.54
CA SER A 167 -4.68 11.82 4.42
C SER A 167 -3.81 12.78 3.63
N SER A 168 -3.36 13.85 4.32
CA SER A 168 -2.47 14.85 3.75
C SER A 168 -1.09 14.26 3.45
N ILE A 169 -0.51 14.74 2.35
CA ILE A 169 0.87 14.49 1.96
C ILE A 169 1.59 15.84 1.77
N PRO A 170 2.93 15.86 1.57
CA PRO A 170 3.65 17.09 1.28
C PRO A 170 3.03 17.92 0.14
N ASP A 171 3.34 19.20 0.12
CA ASP A 171 2.87 20.19 -0.86
C ASP A 171 1.37 20.50 -0.82
N GLY A 172 0.71 20.23 0.31
CA GLY A 172 -0.71 20.53 0.50
C GLY A 172 -1.66 19.63 -0.29
N ALA A 173 -1.15 18.51 -0.80
CA ALA A 173 -1.94 17.51 -1.50
C ALA A 173 -2.51 16.46 -0.52
N TYR A 174 -3.39 15.59 -1.03
CA TYR A 174 -3.99 14.48 -0.28
C TYR A 174 -3.85 13.19 -1.08
N GLU A 175 -3.68 12.09 -0.37
CA GLU A 175 -3.52 10.78 -0.98
C GLU A 175 -4.11 9.69 -0.10
N GLN A 176 -4.57 8.62 -0.76
CA GLN A 176 -4.96 7.38 -0.10
C GLN A 176 -3.76 6.44 0.02
N SER A 177 -3.55 5.89 1.21
CA SER A 177 -2.44 4.95 1.46
C SER A 177 -2.88 3.86 2.43
N SER A 178 -2.24 2.69 2.33
CA SER A 178 -2.50 1.55 3.20
C SER A 178 -1.22 1.11 3.91
N GLY A 179 -1.38 0.68 5.15
CA GLY A 179 -0.28 0.14 5.95
C GLY A 179 -0.48 0.34 7.44
N THR A 180 0.23 -0.43 8.25
CA THR A 180 0.33 -0.20 9.70
C THR A 180 0.92 1.18 10.02
N SER A 181 1.68 1.76 9.06
CA SER A 181 2.19 3.14 9.13
C SER A 181 1.08 4.20 9.12
N MET A 182 -0.12 3.89 8.60
CA MET A 182 -1.29 4.77 8.62
C MET A 182 -2.15 4.55 9.87
N ALA A 183 -2.14 3.35 10.43
CA ALA A 183 -2.80 3.03 11.70
C ALA A 183 -2.07 3.66 12.90
N THR A 184 -0.75 3.60 12.92
CA THR A 184 0.10 4.06 14.04
C THR A 184 -0.13 5.52 14.42
N PRO A 185 -0.12 6.52 13.51
CA PRO A 185 -0.34 7.92 13.88
C PRO A 185 -1.74 8.20 14.40
N GLN A 186 -2.76 7.45 13.96
CA GLN A 186 -4.09 7.55 14.54
C GLN A 186 -4.08 7.13 16.01
N MET A 187 -3.45 6.00 16.32
CA MET A 187 -3.31 5.56 17.71
C MET A 187 -2.44 6.49 18.54
N ALA A 188 -1.39 7.08 17.98
CA ALA A 188 -0.60 8.11 18.65
C ALA A 188 -1.47 9.32 19.02
N GLY A 189 -2.33 9.78 18.10
CA GLY A 189 -3.27 10.87 18.35
C GLY A 189 -4.27 10.52 19.46
N VAL A 190 -4.91 9.35 19.38
CA VAL A 190 -5.84 8.86 20.42
C VAL A 190 -5.15 8.77 21.78
N SER A 191 -3.97 8.15 21.82
CA SER A 191 -3.19 7.99 23.07
C SER A 191 -2.85 9.33 23.69
N THR A 192 -2.52 10.34 22.87
CA THR A 192 -2.21 11.70 23.34
C THR A 192 -3.42 12.36 24.02
N ILE A 193 -4.62 12.23 23.42
CA ILE A 193 -5.85 12.78 23.98
C ILE A 193 -6.21 12.09 25.30
N VAL A 194 -6.10 10.75 25.34
CA VAL A 194 -6.36 9.98 26.57
C VAL A 194 -5.33 10.34 27.65
N LEU A 195 -4.05 10.45 27.29
CA LEU A 195 -2.99 10.86 28.24
C LEU A 195 -3.25 12.26 28.79
N GLN A 196 -3.65 13.22 27.96
CA GLN A 196 -4.02 14.57 28.42
C GLN A 196 -5.13 14.51 29.48
N ARG A 197 -6.14 13.67 29.24
CA ARG A 197 -7.22 13.47 30.22
C ARG A 197 -6.72 12.85 31.53
N VAL A 198 -5.91 11.80 31.46
CA VAL A 198 -5.32 11.12 32.61
C VAL A 198 -4.40 12.08 33.41
N GLN A 199 -3.63 12.92 32.73
CA GLN A 199 -2.75 13.91 33.37
C GLN A 199 -3.52 14.99 34.12
N SER A 200 -4.68 15.41 33.60
CA SER A 200 -5.49 16.48 34.17
C SER A 200 -6.48 16.00 35.24
N ASP A 201 -6.72 14.71 35.38
CA ASP A 201 -7.70 14.17 36.32
C ASP A 201 -7.08 13.99 37.71
N PRO A 202 -7.68 14.59 38.76
CA PRO A 202 -7.23 14.44 40.15
C PRO A 202 -7.11 12.99 40.65
N LEU A 203 -7.90 12.07 40.05
CA LEU A 203 -7.87 10.65 40.37
C LEU A 203 -6.48 10.03 40.14
N PHE A 204 -5.75 10.52 39.17
CA PHE A 204 -4.43 10.01 38.77
C PHE A 204 -3.28 10.91 39.23
N ALA A 205 -3.54 11.95 40.06
CA ALA A 205 -2.56 12.96 40.40
C ALA A 205 -1.31 12.39 41.11
N SER A 206 -1.50 11.36 41.96
CA SER A 206 -0.40 10.72 42.71
C SER A 206 0.37 9.67 41.90
N MET A 207 -0.06 9.35 40.68
CA MET A 207 0.57 8.33 39.87
C MET A 207 1.85 8.83 39.20
N SER A 208 2.86 7.97 39.13
CA SER A 208 4.07 8.21 38.33
C SER A 208 3.73 8.25 36.82
N ALA A 209 4.63 8.79 36.01
CA ALA A 209 4.44 8.80 34.53
C ALA A 209 4.17 7.40 33.97
N ARG A 210 4.96 6.40 34.40
CA ARG A 210 4.76 5.01 33.94
C ARG A 210 3.40 4.45 34.32
N GLN A 211 2.91 4.70 35.54
CA GLN A 211 1.58 4.26 35.93
C GLN A 211 0.47 4.94 35.11
N LYS A 212 0.66 6.21 34.74
CA LYS A 212 -0.26 6.92 33.84
C LYS A 212 -0.25 6.33 32.44
N ASP A 213 0.91 5.92 31.91
CA ASP A 213 1.02 5.23 30.62
C ASP A 213 0.29 3.88 30.66
N ASP A 214 0.45 3.10 31.72
CA ASP A 214 -0.29 1.85 31.93
C ASP A 214 -1.81 2.08 31.97
N VAL A 215 -2.27 3.16 32.61
CA VAL A 215 -3.69 3.55 32.61
C VAL A 215 -4.17 3.90 31.22
N VAL A 216 -3.40 4.66 30.43
CA VAL A 216 -3.75 5.02 29.05
C VAL A 216 -3.91 3.76 28.20
N GLN A 217 -2.93 2.85 28.26
CA GLN A 217 -2.98 1.58 27.54
C GLN A 217 -4.22 0.76 27.92
N ASN A 218 -4.48 0.61 29.22
CA ASN A 218 -5.64 -0.16 29.68
C ASN A 218 -6.97 0.47 29.28
N LEU A 219 -7.09 1.79 29.29
CA LEU A 219 -8.30 2.49 28.83
C LEU A 219 -8.55 2.27 27.33
N ILE A 220 -7.52 2.38 26.54
CA ILE A 220 -7.62 2.18 25.08
C ILE A 220 -7.99 0.74 24.75
N MET A 221 -7.29 -0.24 25.33
CA MET A 221 -7.57 -1.66 25.10
C MET A 221 -8.93 -2.08 25.67
N GLY A 222 -9.28 -1.62 26.87
CA GLY A 222 -10.53 -1.98 27.53
C GLY A 222 -11.79 -1.41 26.89
N THR A 223 -11.65 -0.36 26.09
CA THR A 223 -12.76 0.28 25.34
C THR A 223 -12.76 -0.07 23.85
N ALA A 224 -11.79 -0.82 23.39
CA ALA A 224 -11.72 -1.27 21.99
C ALA A 224 -12.90 -2.18 21.65
N ARG A 225 -13.36 -2.10 20.42
CA ARG A 225 -14.34 -3.05 19.89
C ARG A 225 -13.61 -4.25 19.33
N PRO A 226 -13.95 -5.48 19.74
CA PRO A 226 -13.45 -6.67 19.09
C PRO A 226 -13.84 -6.66 17.61
N LEU A 227 -12.89 -6.94 16.74
CA LEU A 227 -13.18 -7.22 15.33
C LEU A 227 -13.68 -8.66 15.21
N THR A 228 -14.73 -8.86 14.44
CA THR A 228 -15.22 -10.20 14.10
C THR A 228 -14.86 -10.52 12.67
N ASP A 229 -14.45 -11.75 12.42
CA ASP A 229 -14.25 -12.23 11.05
C ASP A 229 -15.63 -12.39 10.38
N ALA A 230 -15.95 -11.48 9.45
CA ALA A 230 -17.18 -11.55 8.68
C ALA A 230 -17.25 -12.79 7.76
N ALA A 231 -16.12 -13.40 7.44
CA ALA A 231 -16.05 -14.61 6.63
C ALA A 231 -16.29 -15.89 7.49
N GLN A 232 -16.21 -15.80 8.80
CA GLN A 232 -16.46 -16.94 9.69
C GLN A 232 -17.91 -16.94 10.18
N THR A 233 -18.67 -17.91 9.73
CA THR A 233 -20.06 -18.18 10.19
C THR A 233 -20.18 -18.55 11.67
N THR A 234 -19.08 -18.72 12.38
CA THR A 234 -19.00 -19.13 13.79
C THR A 234 -18.89 -17.97 14.77
N GLY A 235 -18.81 -16.71 14.31
CA GLY A 235 -18.67 -15.54 15.19
C GLY A 235 -17.38 -15.53 16.00
N ALA A 236 -16.33 -16.20 15.54
CA ALA A 236 -15.03 -16.15 16.19
C ALA A 236 -14.50 -14.72 16.18
N LEU A 237 -13.98 -14.28 17.33
CA LEU A 237 -13.30 -13.00 17.43
C LEU A 237 -11.96 -13.08 16.70
N TYR A 238 -11.64 -12.07 15.91
CA TYR A 238 -10.25 -11.84 15.52
C TYR A 238 -9.46 -11.60 16.79
N SER A 239 -8.57 -12.52 17.11
CA SER A 239 -7.48 -12.22 18.03
C SER A 239 -6.37 -11.63 17.19
N PRO A 240 -5.99 -10.35 17.38
CA PRO A 240 -4.86 -9.78 16.70
C PRO A 240 -3.58 -10.52 17.04
#